data_f4efb7bdae106584e619735f5424619b
#
_entry.id   f4efb7bdae106584e619735f5424619b
#
_cell.length_a   1.000
_cell.length_b   1.000
_cell.length_c   1.000
_cell.angle_alpha   90.00
_cell.angle_beta   90.00
_cell.angle_gamma   90.00
#
_symmetry.space_group_name_H-M   'P 1'
#
loop_
_entity.id
_entity.type
_entity.pdbx_description
1 polymer ?
#
loop_
_entity_poly.entity_id
_entity_poly.type
_entity_poly.pdbx_seq_one_letter_code
_entity_poly.pdbx_strand_id
1 'polypeptide(L)'
;MIFGIGIDVLQLERVAGVYERHGERFVERLLLPEEERQFRRTARPARFLAMRFAGKEAVVKAMGTGFAHGMWIRDVGVVQNSWGKPEVIYSERGQRLREKFGIGECHITLTDEAGLVVAVAVLLKKDSGPRLEA
;
A
#
# COMPACT_ATOMS: atom_id res chain seq x y z
N MET A 1 -15.44 -4.73 12.42
CA MET A 1 -16.25 -3.88 11.52
C MET A 1 -15.38 -3.28 10.44
N ILE A 2 -15.80 -3.37 9.22
CA ILE A 2 -15.04 -2.85 8.08
C ILE A 2 -15.12 -1.32 8.06
N PHE A 3 -13.96 -0.68 7.92
CA PHE A 3 -13.86 0.75 7.69
C PHE A 3 -14.05 1.07 6.21
N GLY A 4 -13.36 0.33 5.35
CA GLY A 4 -13.44 0.53 3.92
C GLY A 4 -12.78 -0.57 3.13
N ILE A 5 -13.11 -0.62 1.85
CA ILE A 5 -12.55 -1.57 0.89
C ILE A 5 -12.04 -0.78 -0.30
N GLY A 6 -10.85 -1.12 -0.76
CA GLY A 6 -10.25 -0.49 -1.92
C GLY A 6 -9.74 -1.53 -2.89
N ILE A 7 -9.89 -1.25 -4.16
CA ILE A 7 -9.34 -2.08 -5.22
C ILE A 7 -8.63 -1.19 -6.22
N ASP A 8 -7.51 -1.68 -6.72
CA ASP A 8 -6.79 -0.99 -7.78
C ASP A 8 -6.37 -1.99 -8.86
N VAL A 9 -6.49 -1.57 -10.09
CA VAL A 9 -6.06 -2.35 -11.26
C VAL A 9 -5.18 -1.46 -12.10
N LEU A 10 -3.98 -1.93 -12.44
CA LEU A 10 -3.10 -1.16 -13.31
C LEU A 10 -2.38 -2.08 -14.29
N GLN A 11 -1.90 -1.49 -15.38
CA GLN A 11 -1.08 -2.17 -16.34
C GLN A 11 0.38 -2.09 -15.90
N LEU A 12 1.02 -3.24 -15.76
CA LEU A 12 2.44 -3.32 -15.39
C LEU A 12 3.30 -2.49 -16.34
N GLU A 13 2.98 -2.53 -17.63
CA GLU A 13 3.70 -1.80 -18.65
C GLU A 13 3.78 -0.29 -18.40
N ARG A 14 2.73 0.30 -17.85
CA ARG A 14 2.71 1.73 -17.51
C ARG A 14 3.73 2.06 -16.42
N VAL A 15 3.80 1.24 -15.39
CA VAL A 15 4.77 1.43 -14.30
C VAL A 15 6.18 1.13 -14.80
N ALA A 16 6.35 0.08 -15.60
CA ALA A 16 7.64 -0.22 -16.21
C ALA A 16 8.17 0.95 -17.03
N GLY A 17 7.30 1.63 -17.78
CA GLY A 17 7.66 2.81 -18.56
C GLY A 17 8.09 3.98 -17.69
N VAL A 18 7.42 4.21 -16.57
CA VAL A 18 7.79 5.27 -15.63
C VAL A 18 9.17 4.96 -15.01
N TYR A 19 9.39 3.72 -14.63
CA TYR A 19 10.66 3.29 -14.07
C TYR A 19 11.81 3.44 -15.09
N GLU A 20 11.54 3.06 -16.33
CA GLU A 20 12.53 3.19 -17.41
C GLU A 20 12.92 4.65 -17.63
N ARG A 21 11.96 5.58 -17.58
CA ARG A 21 12.22 7.00 -17.81
C ARG A 21 12.89 7.69 -16.62
N HIS A 22 12.52 7.33 -15.40
CA HIS A 22 12.90 8.08 -14.20
C HIS A 22 13.82 7.32 -13.25
N GLY A 23 13.94 5.99 -13.40
CA GLY A 23 14.87 5.17 -12.62
C GLY A 23 14.75 5.35 -11.12
N GLU A 24 15.87 5.61 -10.47
CA GLU A 24 15.93 5.74 -9.02
C GLU A 24 15.06 6.86 -8.46
N ARG A 25 14.81 7.91 -9.23
CA ARG A 25 13.92 8.99 -8.78
C ARG A 25 12.52 8.49 -8.52
N PHE A 26 12.03 7.59 -9.37
CA PHE A 26 10.73 6.98 -9.17
C PHE A 26 10.72 6.08 -7.93
N VAL A 27 11.76 5.28 -7.76
CA VAL A 27 11.91 4.41 -6.58
C VAL A 27 11.86 5.23 -5.29
N GLU A 28 12.65 6.31 -5.23
CA GLU A 28 12.73 7.17 -4.05
C GLU A 28 11.40 7.88 -3.73
N ARG A 29 10.64 8.21 -4.75
CA ARG A 29 9.35 8.89 -4.59
C ARG A 29 8.22 7.94 -4.23
N LEU A 30 8.36 6.68 -4.58
CA LEU A 30 7.31 5.68 -4.39
C LEU A 30 7.45 4.92 -3.07
N LEU A 31 8.66 4.46 -2.77
CA LEU A 31 8.88 3.45 -1.74
C LEU A 31 9.27 4.03 -0.39
N LEU A 32 8.71 3.45 0.67
CA LEU A 32 9.23 3.60 2.02
C LEU A 32 10.57 2.85 2.15
N PRO A 33 11.42 3.22 3.12
CA PRO A 33 12.71 2.54 3.30
C PRO A 33 12.60 1.02 3.41
N GLU A 34 11.60 0.52 4.11
CA GLU A 34 11.39 -0.92 4.29
C GLU A 34 11.03 -1.59 2.97
N GLU A 35 10.21 -0.92 2.14
CA GLU A 35 9.89 -1.41 0.80
C GLU A 35 11.12 -1.40 -0.10
N GLU A 36 11.93 -0.35 0.01
CA GLU A 36 13.14 -0.22 -0.81
C GLU A 36 14.12 -1.34 -0.52
N ARG A 37 14.27 -1.75 0.74
CA ARG A 37 15.12 -2.88 1.09
C ARG A 37 14.70 -4.16 0.36
N GLN A 38 13.41 -4.42 0.28
CA GLN A 38 12.88 -5.57 -0.44
C GLN A 38 13.05 -5.40 -1.95
N PHE A 39 12.86 -4.18 -2.44
CA PHE A 39 13.07 -3.85 -3.86
C PHE A 39 14.50 -4.19 -4.31
N ARG A 40 15.50 -3.90 -3.48
CA ARG A 40 16.90 -4.15 -3.84
C ARG A 40 17.24 -5.63 -3.98
N ARG A 41 16.37 -6.51 -3.52
CA ARG A 41 16.55 -7.96 -3.60
C ARG A 41 15.74 -8.63 -4.70
N THR A 42 14.84 -7.88 -5.34
CA THR A 42 13.95 -8.49 -6.33
C THR A 42 14.66 -8.72 -7.66
N ALA A 43 14.33 -9.84 -8.31
CA ALA A 43 14.77 -10.10 -9.68
C ALA A 43 13.86 -9.44 -10.72
N ARG A 44 12.73 -8.89 -10.30
CA ARG A 44 11.71 -8.32 -11.19
C ARG A 44 11.34 -6.91 -10.73
N PRO A 45 12.22 -5.93 -10.94
CA PRO A 45 12.03 -4.59 -10.37
C PRO A 45 10.78 -3.87 -10.86
N ALA A 46 10.47 -3.92 -12.14
CA ALA A 46 9.27 -3.24 -12.66
C ALA A 46 7.99 -3.83 -12.07
N ARG A 47 7.92 -5.15 -11.97
CA ARG A 47 6.79 -5.84 -11.36
C ARG A 47 6.66 -5.48 -9.88
N PHE A 48 7.78 -5.43 -9.17
CA PHE A 48 7.79 -5.02 -7.76
C PHE A 48 7.17 -3.63 -7.59
N LEU A 49 7.63 -2.68 -8.38
CA LEU A 49 7.14 -1.30 -8.29
C LEU A 49 5.65 -1.22 -8.64
N ALA A 50 5.22 -1.97 -9.66
CA ALA A 50 3.80 -2.01 -10.03
C ALA A 50 2.93 -2.59 -8.92
N MET A 51 3.38 -3.66 -8.28
CA MET A 51 2.68 -4.28 -7.15
C MET A 51 2.57 -3.31 -5.98
N ARG A 52 3.64 -2.61 -5.66
CA ARG A 52 3.66 -1.64 -4.56
C ARG A 52 2.79 -0.44 -4.86
N PHE A 53 2.83 0.05 -6.09
CA PHE A 53 1.97 1.17 -6.51
C PHE A 53 0.50 0.80 -6.36
N ALA A 54 0.10 -0.35 -6.90
CA ALA A 54 -1.28 -0.83 -6.82
C ALA A 54 -1.72 -1.03 -5.36
N GLY A 55 -0.83 -1.59 -4.54
CA GLY A 55 -1.12 -1.80 -3.12
C GLY A 55 -1.37 -0.51 -2.37
N LYS A 56 -0.53 0.50 -2.58
CA LYS A 56 -0.71 1.82 -1.96
C LYS A 56 -2.03 2.47 -2.39
N GLU A 57 -2.34 2.39 -3.68
CA GLU A 57 -3.60 2.92 -4.22
C GLU A 57 -4.81 2.23 -3.59
N ALA A 58 -4.77 0.90 -3.50
CA ALA A 58 -5.87 0.15 -2.90
C ALA A 58 -6.10 0.55 -1.44
N VAL A 59 -5.02 0.73 -0.67
CA VAL A 59 -5.12 1.12 0.74
C VAL A 59 -5.75 2.51 0.89
N VAL A 60 -5.28 3.50 0.13
CA VAL A 60 -5.82 4.86 0.28
C VAL A 60 -7.23 4.98 -0.29
N LYS A 61 -7.62 4.15 -1.25
CA LYS A 61 -9.01 4.03 -1.68
C LYS A 61 -9.88 3.47 -0.56
N ALA A 62 -9.38 2.45 0.14
CA ALA A 62 -10.07 1.88 1.30
C ALA A 62 -10.21 2.90 2.44
N MET A 63 -9.23 3.81 2.59
CA MET A 63 -9.29 4.91 3.55
C MET A 63 -10.35 5.95 3.16
N GLY A 64 -10.69 6.02 1.89
CA GLY A 64 -11.57 7.05 1.36
C GLY A 64 -10.88 8.38 1.11
N THR A 65 -9.57 8.44 1.30
CA THR A 65 -8.79 9.67 1.13
C THR A 65 -8.20 9.82 -0.27
N GLY A 66 -7.89 8.69 -0.92
CA GLY A 66 -6.95 8.71 -2.03
C GLY A 66 -5.63 9.31 -1.55
N PHE A 67 -4.83 9.81 -2.45
CA PHE A 67 -3.63 10.58 -2.08
C PHE A 67 -3.96 12.05 -1.91
N ALA A 68 -4.92 12.31 -1.02
CA ALA A 68 -5.40 13.63 -0.65
C ALA A 68 -5.69 13.63 0.85
N HIS A 69 -6.20 14.72 1.36
CA HIS A 69 -6.57 14.85 2.78
C HIS A 69 -5.42 14.51 3.73
N GLY A 70 -4.21 14.86 3.32
CA GLY A 70 -3.01 14.64 4.12
C GLY A 70 -2.26 13.36 3.85
N MET A 71 -2.84 12.41 3.11
CA MET A 71 -2.15 11.15 2.75
C MET A 71 -1.31 11.33 1.49
N TRP A 72 -0.05 10.96 1.58
CA TRP A 72 0.88 10.98 0.47
C TRP A 72 1.31 9.56 0.15
N ILE A 73 1.84 9.37 -1.06
CA ILE A 73 2.21 8.03 -1.54
C ILE A 73 3.25 7.33 -0.64
N ARG A 74 4.09 8.09 0.05
CA ARG A 74 5.08 7.56 0.98
C ARG A 74 4.59 7.50 2.42
N ASP A 75 3.30 7.69 2.66
CA ASP A 75 2.72 7.49 3.99
C ASP A 75 2.22 6.08 4.19
N VAL A 76 2.14 5.30 3.11
CA VAL A 76 1.66 3.91 3.11
C VAL A 76 2.67 3.06 2.35
N GLY A 77 2.89 1.86 2.81
CA GLY A 77 3.74 0.91 2.13
C GLY A 77 3.23 -0.51 2.27
N VAL A 78 3.79 -1.40 1.47
CA VAL A 78 3.48 -2.83 1.52
C VAL A 78 4.80 -3.59 1.54
N VAL A 79 4.96 -4.44 2.53
CA VAL A 79 6.12 -5.33 2.64
C VAL A 79 5.65 -6.76 2.74
N GLN A 80 6.49 -7.69 2.33
CA GLN A 80 6.21 -9.12 2.51
C GLN A 80 6.84 -9.58 3.83
N ASN A 81 6.08 -10.33 4.62
CA ASN A 81 6.61 -10.95 5.82
C ASN A 81 7.43 -12.19 5.46
N SER A 82 7.94 -12.91 6.47
CA SER A 82 8.77 -14.11 6.27
C SER A 82 8.05 -15.23 5.52
N TRP A 83 6.73 -15.20 5.48
CA TRP A 83 5.91 -16.18 4.76
C TRP A 83 5.60 -15.74 3.33
N GLY A 84 6.03 -14.53 2.93
CA GLY A 84 5.69 -13.94 1.65
C GLY A 84 4.33 -13.28 1.63
N LYS A 85 3.65 -13.20 2.77
CA LYS A 85 2.35 -12.54 2.88
C LYS A 85 2.54 -11.03 2.92
N PRO A 86 1.78 -10.27 2.12
CA PRO A 86 1.88 -8.82 2.16
C PRO A 86 1.28 -8.24 3.44
N GLU A 87 1.97 -7.25 3.97
CA GLU A 87 1.53 -6.50 5.15
C GLU A 87 1.63 -5.01 4.85
N VAL A 88 0.66 -4.24 5.33
CA VAL A 88 0.65 -2.78 5.16
C VAL A 88 1.44 -2.14 6.29
N ILE A 89 2.31 -1.20 5.92
CA ILE A 89 3.07 -0.39 6.86
C ILE A 89 2.76 1.08 6.60
N TYR A 90 3.11 1.92 7.56
CA TYR A 90 2.85 3.37 7.48
C TYR A 90 4.10 4.14 7.89
N SER A 91 4.27 5.33 7.31
CA SER A 91 5.21 6.31 7.84
C SER A 91 4.70 6.82 9.19
N GLU A 92 5.53 7.55 9.92
CA GLU A 92 5.07 8.21 11.17
C GLU A 92 3.84 9.08 10.92
N ARG A 93 3.89 9.86 9.85
CA ARG A 93 2.77 10.72 9.47
C ARG A 93 1.54 9.92 9.08
N GLY A 94 1.73 8.86 8.29
CA GLY A 94 0.65 7.96 7.90
C GLY A 94 0.02 7.28 9.10
N GLN A 95 0.82 6.89 10.07
CA GLN A 95 0.33 6.28 11.31
C GLN A 95 -0.52 7.26 12.12
N ARG A 96 -0.12 8.53 12.22
CA ARG A 96 -0.92 9.55 12.90
C ARG A 96 -2.27 9.75 12.22
N LEU A 97 -2.28 9.79 10.88
CA LEU A 97 -3.52 9.94 10.12
C LEU A 97 -4.42 8.71 10.27
N ARG A 98 -3.82 7.53 10.23
CA ARG A 98 -4.54 6.27 10.47
C ARG A 98 -5.25 6.29 11.81
N GLU A 99 -4.56 6.71 12.86
CA GLU A 99 -5.14 6.82 14.20
C GLU A 99 -6.25 7.86 14.26
N LYS A 100 -6.01 9.01 13.64
CA LYS A 100 -7.00 10.10 13.58
C LYS A 100 -8.29 9.64 12.92
N PHE A 101 -8.20 8.82 11.87
CA PHE A 101 -9.37 8.33 11.15
C PHE A 101 -10.01 7.10 11.81
N GLY A 102 -9.42 6.58 12.88
CA GLY A 102 -9.96 5.40 13.55
C GLY A 102 -9.80 4.11 12.78
N ILE A 103 -8.70 3.98 12.02
CA ILE A 103 -8.41 2.81 11.20
C ILE A 103 -7.56 1.83 11.98
N GLY A 104 -7.98 0.58 12.03
CA GLY A 104 -7.27 -0.52 12.65
C GLY A 104 -6.44 -1.33 11.64
N GLU A 105 -6.60 -2.64 11.68
CA GLU A 105 -5.87 -3.54 10.79
C GLU A 105 -6.23 -3.33 9.33
N CYS A 106 -5.25 -3.55 8.47
CA CYS A 106 -5.44 -3.61 7.03
C CYS A 106 -5.09 -5.02 6.54
N HIS A 107 -6.00 -5.60 5.78
CA HIS A 107 -5.74 -6.84 5.05
C HIS A 107 -5.60 -6.49 3.58
N ILE A 108 -4.54 -7.00 2.97
CA ILE A 108 -4.26 -6.69 1.57
C ILE A 108 -3.88 -7.97 0.82
N THR A 109 -4.32 -8.06 -0.41
CA THR A 109 -3.88 -9.11 -1.32
C THR A 109 -3.58 -8.50 -2.68
N LEU A 110 -2.62 -9.09 -3.38
CA LEU A 110 -2.19 -8.61 -4.68
C LEU A 110 -2.01 -9.81 -5.59
N THR A 111 -2.29 -9.60 -6.86
CA THR A 111 -2.06 -10.61 -7.89
C THR A 111 -1.70 -9.92 -9.20
N ASP A 112 -1.04 -10.66 -10.08
CA ASP A 112 -0.79 -10.17 -11.43
C ASP A 112 -0.98 -11.30 -12.44
N GLU A 113 -1.54 -10.95 -13.57
CA GLU A 113 -1.75 -11.88 -14.67
C GLU A 113 -1.93 -11.09 -15.96
N ALA A 114 -1.35 -11.60 -17.02
CA ALA A 114 -1.50 -11.04 -18.38
C ALA A 114 -1.17 -9.52 -18.43
N GLY A 115 -0.16 -9.10 -17.69
CA GLY A 115 0.27 -7.70 -17.66
C GLY A 115 -0.57 -6.79 -16.80
N LEU A 116 -1.55 -7.33 -16.08
CA LEU A 116 -2.37 -6.57 -15.14
C LEU A 116 -1.95 -6.87 -13.72
N VAL A 117 -1.93 -5.83 -12.89
CA VAL A 117 -1.71 -5.94 -11.45
C VAL A 117 -2.98 -5.53 -10.75
N VAL A 118 -3.43 -6.36 -9.82
CA VAL A 118 -4.65 -6.09 -9.04
C VAL A 118 -4.28 -6.12 -7.56
N ALA A 119 -4.76 -5.13 -6.82
CA ALA A 119 -4.62 -5.07 -5.37
C ALA A 119 -5.98 -4.84 -4.74
N VAL A 120 -6.24 -5.54 -3.65
CA VAL A 120 -7.45 -5.36 -2.84
C VAL A 120 -7.04 -5.14 -1.40
N ALA A 121 -7.56 -4.08 -0.80
CA ALA A 121 -7.32 -3.76 0.60
C ALA A 121 -8.63 -3.69 1.36
N VAL A 122 -8.65 -4.28 2.54
CA VAL A 122 -9.77 -4.20 3.47
C VAL A 122 -9.25 -3.59 4.76
N LEU A 123 -9.77 -2.43 5.12
CA LEU A 123 -9.43 -1.76 6.36
C LEU A 123 -10.53 -2.04 7.38
N LEU A 124 -10.11 -2.41 8.58
CA LEU A 124 -11.02 -2.58 9.69
C LEU A 124 -11.04 -1.30 10.52
N LYS A 125 -12.15 -1.04 11.17
CA LYS A 125 -12.22 0.04 12.15
C LYS A 125 -11.36 -0.32 13.34
N LYS A 126 -10.69 0.67 13.91
CA LYS A 126 -9.93 0.47 15.13
C LYS A 126 -10.87 0.01 16.22
N ASP A 127 -10.44 -1.03 16.95
CA ASP A 127 -11.17 -1.46 18.12
C ASP A 127 -11.05 -0.38 19.18
N SER A 128 -12.19 0.10 19.67
CA SER A 128 -12.23 1.15 20.68
C SER A 128 -11.85 0.67 22.08
N GLY A 129 -11.34 -0.56 22.16
CA GLY A 129 -11.01 -1.19 23.43
C GLY A 129 -12.23 -1.83 24.08
N PRO A 130 -12.04 -2.47 25.22
CA PRO A 130 -13.17 -3.12 25.89
C PRO A 130 -14.21 -2.07 26.22
N ARG A 131 -15.43 -2.28 25.74
CA ARG A 131 -16.53 -1.45 26.16
C ARG A 131 -16.78 -1.70 27.62
N LEU A 132 -16.71 -0.64 28.39
CA LEU A 132 -17.24 -0.70 29.73
C LEU A 132 -18.75 -0.75 29.58
N GLU A 133 -19.28 -1.93 29.61
CA GLU A 133 -20.72 -2.07 29.55
C GLU A 133 -21.31 -1.48 30.83
N ALA A 134 -22.14 -0.55 30.62
CA ALA A 134 -22.93 -0.04 31.73
C ALA A 134 -23.94 -1.09 32.14
#